data_72c52faef23118453a206d837e576059
#
_entry.id   72c52faef23118453a206d837e576059
#
_cell.length_a   1.000
_cell.length_b   1.000
_cell.length_c   1.000
_cell.angle_alpha   90.00
_cell.angle_beta   90.00
_cell.angle_gamma   90.00
#
_symmetry.space_group_name_H-M   'P 1'
#
loop_
_entity.id
_entity.type
_entity.pdbx_description
1 polymer ?
#
loop_
_entity_poly.entity_id
_entity_poly.type
_entity_poly.pdbx_seq_one_letter_code
_entity_poly.pdbx_strand_id
1 'polypeptide(L)'
;DDYALIVQVYQVVYNYFDPEAEKRRIQRDLLHKTDALIRKHVTVAGPVDTLPLYPIHRDIANVVKADNVSERVKVTNLYRSLTLYIEEHQQEQPYLISIGEEVESVIQRLRERQISVQTALEQMTQHAESTVKAKDEQASSDLDGKEFALFWVLKGQNVAQPKETAQRVNQVLADHPGWAYNSEIESRMRLKLYAALKSQVRPGAAGTVLKDEAGPLSQKTNRAATLKATVDALLKMRKVVTE
;
A
#
# COMPACT_ATOMS: atom_id res chain seq x y z
N ASP A 1 10.99 -19.74 31.10
CA ASP A 1 11.25 -20.24 29.74
C ASP A 1 9.98 -20.33 28.87
N ASP A 2 8.79 -20.27 29.47
CA ASP A 2 7.51 -20.34 28.72
C ASP A 2 7.33 -19.18 27.74
N TYR A 3 7.86 -18.02 28.07
CA TYR A 3 7.82 -16.86 27.17
C TYR A 3 8.62 -17.10 25.88
N ALA A 4 9.80 -17.72 25.96
CA ALA A 4 10.61 -18.06 24.80
C ALA A 4 9.90 -19.07 23.89
N LEU A 5 9.19 -20.03 24.48
CA LEU A 5 8.39 -21.01 23.76
C LEU A 5 7.21 -20.34 23.04
N ILE A 6 6.49 -19.44 23.72
CA ILE A 6 5.38 -18.68 23.14
C ILE A 6 5.87 -17.85 21.96
N VAL A 7 7.03 -17.17 22.08
CA VAL A 7 7.61 -16.37 20.98
C VAL A 7 8.01 -17.26 19.80
N GLN A 8 8.56 -18.46 20.05
CA GLN A 8 8.90 -19.38 18.98
C GLN A 8 7.64 -19.92 18.26
N VAL A 9 6.62 -20.31 19.02
CA VAL A 9 5.34 -20.76 18.45
C VAL A 9 4.69 -19.64 17.65
N TYR A 10 4.68 -18.42 18.18
CA TYR A 10 4.17 -17.24 17.47
C TYR A 10 4.93 -17.00 16.15
N GLN A 11 6.26 -17.07 16.16
CA GLN A 11 7.06 -16.90 14.94
C GLN A 11 6.79 -17.99 13.90
N VAL A 12 6.64 -19.26 14.31
CA VAL A 12 6.33 -20.36 13.39
C VAL A 12 4.95 -20.17 12.77
N VAL A 13 3.96 -19.83 13.59
CA VAL A 13 2.59 -19.56 13.13
C VAL A 13 2.55 -18.36 12.19
N TYR A 14 3.22 -17.27 12.56
CA TYR A 14 3.30 -16.06 11.76
C TYR A 14 3.95 -16.30 10.39
N ASN A 15 5.07 -17.03 10.35
CA ASN A 15 5.77 -17.37 9.11
C ASN A 15 4.98 -18.32 8.21
N TYR A 16 4.14 -19.18 8.80
CA TYR A 16 3.24 -20.04 8.04
C TYR A 16 2.13 -19.26 7.33
N PHE A 17 1.60 -18.21 7.97
CA PHE A 17 0.51 -17.40 7.42
C PHE A 17 0.98 -16.26 6.51
N ASP A 18 2.20 -15.74 6.69
CA ASP A 18 2.79 -14.73 5.81
C ASP A 18 4.30 -14.97 5.60
N PRO A 19 4.68 -15.93 4.73
CA PRO A 19 6.09 -16.24 4.45
C PRO A 19 6.88 -15.08 3.84
N GLU A 20 6.22 -14.07 3.29
CA GLU A 20 6.87 -12.87 2.75
C GLU A 20 7.11 -11.80 3.82
N ALA A 21 6.40 -11.85 4.95
CA ALA A 21 6.60 -10.89 6.06
C ALA A 21 8.00 -11.00 6.67
N GLU A 22 8.53 -12.20 6.79
CA GLU A 22 9.88 -12.43 7.29
C GLU A 22 10.95 -11.86 6.34
N LYS A 23 10.80 -12.06 5.04
CA LYS A 23 11.69 -11.45 4.04
C LYS A 23 11.66 -9.93 4.11
N ARG A 24 10.46 -9.34 4.23
CA ARG A 24 10.30 -7.89 4.39
C ARG A 24 10.93 -7.39 5.68
N ARG A 25 10.80 -8.13 6.78
CA ARG A 25 11.42 -7.78 8.06
C ARG A 25 12.95 -7.86 7.98
N ILE A 26 13.49 -8.94 7.41
CA ILE A 26 14.93 -9.11 7.21
C ILE A 26 15.50 -8.01 6.30
N GLN A 27 14.82 -7.66 5.22
CA GLN A 27 15.23 -6.56 4.35
C GLN A 27 15.23 -5.22 5.08
N ARG A 28 14.21 -4.96 5.89
CA ARG A 28 14.09 -3.74 6.71
C ARG A 28 15.19 -3.67 7.75
N ASP A 29 15.40 -4.74 8.51
CA ASP A 29 16.48 -4.85 9.50
C ASP A 29 17.88 -4.72 8.86
N LEU A 30 18.06 -5.29 7.67
CA LEU A 30 19.31 -5.17 6.92
C LEU A 30 19.54 -3.72 6.47
N LEU A 31 18.52 -3.04 5.98
CA LEU A 31 18.58 -1.63 5.59
C LEU A 31 18.90 -0.74 6.79
N HIS A 32 18.23 -0.93 7.94
CA HIS A 32 18.50 -0.19 9.16
C HIS A 32 19.90 -0.45 9.71
N LYS A 33 20.37 -1.70 9.71
CA LYS A 33 21.73 -2.06 10.14
C LYS A 33 22.77 -1.53 9.19
N THR A 34 22.52 -1.56 7.88
CA THR A 34 23.42 -0.99 6.87
C THR A 34 23.50 0.52 6.98
N ASP A 35 22.37 1.22 7.17
CA ASP A 35 22.33 2.67 7.40
C ASP A 35 23.08 3.04 8.71
N ALA A 36 22.87 2.29 9.78
CA ALA A 36 23.58 2.48 11.05
C ALA A 36 25.10 2.22 10.93
N LEU A 37 25.50 1.19 10.16
CA LEU A 37 26.92 0.92 9.88
C LEU A 37 27.55 2.02 9.02
N ILE A 38 26.86 2.49 7.98
CA ILE A 38 27.31 3.59 7.15
C ILE A 38 27.50 4.84 8.01
N ARG A 39 26.52 5.20 8.84
CA ARG A 39 26.62 6.34 9.77
C ARG A 39 27.78 6.21 10.76
N LYS A 40 28.07 4.99 11.21
CA LYS A 40 29.14 4.73 12.18
C LYS A 40 30.54 4.76 11.57
N HIS A 41 30.69 4.37 10.31
CA HIS A 41 31.99 4.18 9.65
C HIS A 41 32.32 5.20 8.55
N VAL A 42 31.32 5.91 8.03
CA VAL A 42 31.56 7.02 7.11
C VAL A 42 31.66 8.30 7.93
N THR A 43 32.86 8.56 8.44
CA THR A 43 33.22 9.88 8.96
C THR A 43 33.43 10.80 7.77
N VAL A 44 32.36 11.30 7.19
CA VAL A 44 32.46 12.44 6.26
C VAL A 44 32.76 13.64 7.12
N ALA A 45 33.93 14.23 6.91
CA ALA A 45 34.29 15.50 7.52
C ALA A 45 33.40 16.60 6.91
N GLY A 46 32.29 16.88 7.55
CA GLY A 46 31.28 17.86 7.19
C GLY A 46 29.94 17.49 7.86
N PRO A 47 29.06 18.44 8.13
CA PRO A 47 27.73 18.10 8.55
C PRO A 47 27.16 17.16 7.47
N VAL A 48 26.79 15.94 7.84
CA VAL A 48 25.94 15.11 7.01
C VAL A 48 24.61 15.86 6.99
N ASP A 49 24.46 16.73 5.99
CA ASP A 49 23.17 17.30 5.67
C ASP A 49 22.26 16.10 5.46
N THR A 50 21.42 15.84 6.44
CA THR A 50 20.33 14.91 6.28
C THR A 50 19.63 15.36 5.01
N LEU A 51 19.67 14.54 3.96
CA LEU A 51 19.03 14.85 2.68
C LEU A 51 17.69 15.49 2.96
N PRO A 52 17.40 16.68 2.41
CA PRO A 52 16.22 17.43 2.79
C PRO A 52 14.98 16.58 2.57
N LEU A 53 14.18 16.41 3.63
CA LEU A 53 12.89 15.77 3.54
C LEU A 53 11.92 16.78 2.95
N TYR A 54 11.15 16.36 1.96
CA TYR A 54 10.06 17.15 1.41
C TYR A 54 8.84 17.06 2.35
N PRO A 55 8.31 18.17 2.85
CA PRO A 55 7.08 18.13 3.64
C PRO A 55 5.90 17.70 2.75
N ILE A 56 5.15 16.71 3.18
CA ILE A 56 3.99 16.18 2.42
C ILE A 56 2.78 17.09 2.68
N HIS A 57 2.58 18.07 1.79
CA HIS A 57 1.49 19.04 1.83
C HIS A 57 1.01 19.41 0.42
N ARG A 58 -0.05 20.24 0.32
CA ARG A 58 -0.72 20.58 -0.96
C ARG A 58 0.21 21.15 -2.03
N ASP A 59 1.33 21.75 -1.66
CA ASP A 59 2.25 22.41 -2.59
C ASP A 59 3.51 21.57 -2.91
N ILE A 60 3.48 20.27 -2.57
CA ILE A 60 4.63 19.36 -2.71
C ILE A 60 5.21 19.34 -4.13
N ALA A 61 4.37 19.37 -5.16
CA ALA A 61 4.84 19.35 -6.56
C ALA A 61 5.69 20.58 -6.90
N ASN A 62 5.31 21.77 -6.40
CA ASN A 62 6.08 22.99 -6.60
C ASN A 62 7.40 23.00 -5.82
N VAL A 63 7.37 22.47 -4.58
CA VAL A 63 8.57 22.30 -3.77
C VAL A 63 9.59 21.40 -4.47
N VAL A 64 9.15 20.25 -4.98
CA VAL A 64 10.01 19.32 -5.71
C VAL A 64 10.54 19.92 -7.02
N LYS A 65 9.72 20.69 -7.73
CA LYS A 65 10.15 21.39 -8.96
C LYS A 65 11.18 22.47 -8.68
N ALA A 66 10.98 23.26 -7.62
CA ALA A 66 11.83 24.39 -7.25
C ALA A 66 13.20 23.94 -6.70
N ASP A 67 13.32 22.72 -6.19
CA ASP A 67 14.57 22.19 -5.69
C ASP A 67 15.59 22.03 -6.82
N ASN A 68 16.80 22.55 -6.64
CA ASN A 68 17.85 22.59 -7.67
C ASN A 68 18.83 21.39 -7.57
N VAL A 69 18.33 20.23 -7.21
CA VAL A 69 19.09 18.98 -7.18
C VAL A 69 18.76 18.06 -8.35
N SER A 70 19.58 17.05 -8.59
CA SER A 70 19.31 16.09 -9.67
C SER A 70 17.99 15.32 -9.45
N GLU A 71 17.33 14.93 -10.54
CA GLU A 71 16.08 14.16 -10.47
C GLU A 71 16.21 12.87 -9.63
N ARG A 72 17.37 12.22 -9.69
CA ARG A 72 17.65 11.03 -8.89
C ARG A 72 17.65 11.33 -7.39
N VAL A 73 18.20 12.46 -6.98
CA VAL A 73 18.18 12.92 -5.59
C VAL A 73 16.75 13.27 -5.19
N LYS A 74 15.99 13.96 -6.06
CA LYS A 74 14.57 14.26 -5.83
C LYS A 74 13.74 13.00 -5.58
N VAL A 75 13.91 11.96 -6.42
CA VAL A 75 13.23 10.67 -6.24
C VAL A 75 13.57 10.04 -4.89
N THR A 76 14.86 10.05 -4.52
CA THR A 76 15.31 9.47 -3.24
C THR A 76 14.73 10.24 -2.05
N ASN A 77 14.75 11.56 -2.09
CA ASN A 77 14.21 12.41 -1.03
C ASN A 77 12.69 12.24 -0.90
N LEU A 78 11.99 12.20 -2.03
CA LEU A 78 10.54 12.04 -2.07
C LEU A 78 10.11 10.65 -1.56
N TYR A 79 10.81 9.61 -1.98
CA TYR A 79 10.60 8.25 -1.45
C TYR A 79 10.76 8.21 0.06
N ARG A 80 11.84 8.78 0.56
CA ARG A 80 12.13 8.83 2.00
C ARG A 80 11.07 9.62 2.78
N SER A 81 10.65 10.77 2.24
CA SER A 81 9.60 11.61 2.84
C SER A 81 8.26 10.88 2.91
N LEU A 82 7.87 10.20 1.83
CA LEU A 82 6.64 9.41 1.78
C LEU A 82 6.69 8.21 2.73
N THR A 83 7.80 7.48 2.76
CA THR A 83 7.96 6.33 3.66
C THR A 83 7.83 6.75 5.13
N LEU A 84 8.52 7.81 5.54
CA LEU A 84 8.42 8.32 6.90
C LEU A 84 7.00 8.80 7.24
N TYR A 85 6.37 9.56 6.33
CA TYR A 85 5.01 10.02 6.52
C TYR A 85 4.02 8.85 6.70
N ILE A 86 4.16 7.80 5.89
CA ILE A 86 3.33 6.60 5.96
C ILE A 86 3.56 5.87 7.28
N GLU A 87 4.81 5.65 7.67
CA GLU A 87 5.16 4.98 8.93
C GLU A 87 4.58 5.70 10.16
N GLU A 88 4.60 7.03 10.16
CA GLU A 88 4.07 7.84 11.26
C GLU A 88 2.55 7.83 11.33
N HIS A 89 1.83 7.74 10.20
CA HIS A 89 0.39 7.97 10.15
C HIS A 89 -0.45 6.75 9.77
N GLN A 90 0.15 5.62 9.36
CA GLN A 90 -0.59 4.46 8.85
C GLN A 90 -1.56 3.83 9.85
N GLN A 91 -1.34 3.98 11.16
CA GLN A 91 -2.26 3.46 12.18
C GLN A 91 -3.56 4.26 12.23
N GLU A 92 -3.47 5.58 12.07
CA GLU A 92 -4.62 6.47 12.05
C GLU A 92 -5.26 6.56 10.65
N GLN A 93 -4.45 6.37 9.62
CA GLN A 93 -4.81 6.52 8.21
C GLN A 93 -4.44 5.23 7.42
N PRO A 94 -5.18 4.12 7.60
CA PRO A 94 -4.80 2.82 7.03
C PRO A 94 -4.74 2.79 5.49
N TYR A 95 -5.40 3.71 4.78
CA TYR A 95 -5.31 3.85 3.33
C TYR A 95 -3.88 4.17 2.84
N LEU A 96 -3.03 4.74 3.70
CA LEU A 96 -1.63 5.03 3.38
C LEU A 96 -0.83 3.76 3.06
N ILE A 97 -1.26 2.60 3.56
CA ILE A 97 -0.61 1.32 3.27
C ILE A 97 -0.66 1.02 1.76
N SER A 98 -1.80 1.25 1.12
CA SER A 98 -1.92 1.04 -0.34
C SER A 98 -1.05 2.02 -1.13
N ILE A 99 -0.97 3.27 -0.69
CA ILE A 99 -0.08 4.26 -1.30
C ILE A 99 1.39 3.85 -1.12
N GLY A 100 1.76 3.33 0.06
CA GLY A 100 3.10 2.81 0.32
C GLY A 100 3.50 1.67 -0.61
N GLU A 101 2.60 0.75 -0.88
CA GLU A 101 2.83 -0.35 -1.83
C GLU A 101 3.06 0.17 -3.28
N GLU A 102 2.31 1.18 -3.70
CA GLU A 102 2.50 1.82 -4.99
C GLU A 102 3.85 2.54 -5.06
N VAL A 103 4.24 3.26 -4.02
CA VAL A 103 5.54 3.93 -3.87
C VAL A 103 6.68 2.92 -3.95
N GLU A 104 6.60 1.80 -3.23
CA GLU A 104 7.59 0.71 -3.31
C GLU A 104 7.67 0.12 -4.72
N SER A 105 6.52 -0.08 -5.37
CA SER A 105 6.46 -0.58 -6.75
C SER A 105 7.19 0.34 -7.73
N VAL A 106 7.07 1.67 -7.57
CA VAL A 106 7.80 2.64 -8.40
C VAL A 106 9.31 2.49 -8.23
N ILE A 107 9.77 2.41 -6.97
CA ILE A 107 11.21 2.23 -6.68
C ILE A 107 11.73 0.89 -7.21
N GLN A 108 10.96 -0.18 -7.07
CA GLN A 108 11.34 -1.48 -7.61
C GLN A 108 11.52 -1.44 -9.14
N ARG A 109 10.55 -0.88 -9.86
CA ARG A 109 10.63 -0.71 -11.33
C ARG A 109 11.80 0.18 -11.77
N LEU A 110 12.13 1.22 -10.98
CA LEU A 110 13.29 2.06 -11.23
C LEU A 110 14.61 1.27 -11.02
N ARG A 111 14.71 0.47 -9.96
CA ARG A 111 15.88 -0.40 -9.69
C ARG A 111 16.07 -1.44 -10.79
N GLU A 112 14.98 -2.00 -11.28
CA GLU A 112 14.98 -2.98 -12.38
C GLU A 112 15.13 -2.33 -13.77
N ARG A 113 15.31 -1.01 -13.83
CA ARG A 113 15.44 -0.22 -15.07
C ARG A 113 14.24 -0.35 -16.02
N GLN A 114 13.06 -0.65 -15.49
CA GLN A 114 11.81 -0.72 -16.25
C GLN A 114 11.22 0.67 -16.54
N ILE A 115 11.58 1.67 -15.72
CA ILE A 115 11.17 3.07 -15.90
C ILE A 115 12.38 3.99 -15.80
N SER A 116 12.26 5.18 -16.39
CA SER A 116 13.26 6.23 -16.30
C SER A 116 13.20 6.94 -14.94
N VAL A 117 14.28 7.66 -14.58
CA VAL A 117 14.29 8.50 -13.36
C VAL A 117 13.23 9.59 -13.43
N GLN A 118 13.02 10.19 -14.60
CA GLN A 118 11.98 11.18 -14.82
C GLN A 118 10.58 10.61 -14.58
N THR A 119 10.28 9.44 -15.16
CA THR A 119 9.01 8.75 -14.95
C THR A 119 8.80 8.39 -13.47
N ALA A 120 9.85 7.94 -12.79
CA ALA A 120 9.79 7.66 -11.36
C ALA A 120 9.49 8.93 -10.53
N LEU A 121 10.13 10.06 -10.87
CA LEU A 121 9.88 11.34 -10.20
C LEU A 121 8.44 11.82 -10.38
N GLU A 122 7.91 11.72 -11.60
CA GLU A 122 6.52 12.05 -11.90
C GLU A 122 5.54 11.20 -11.08
N GLN A 123 5.74 9.87 -11.06
CA GLN A 123 4.88 8.96 -10.31
C GLN A 123 4.98 9.19 -8.78
N MET A 124 6.19 9.39 -8.26
CA MET A 124 6.39 9.71 -6.84
C MET A 124 5.70 11.02 -6.45
N THR A 125 5.78 12.04 -7.30
CA THR A 125 5.08 13.32 -7.06
C THR A 125 3.57 13.13 -7.05
N GLN A 126 3.04 12.31 -7.97
CA GLN A 126 1.62 11.97 -8.00
C GLN A 126 1.18 11.23 -6.72
N HIS A 127 1.99 10.31 -6.21
CA HIS A 127 1.67 9.62 -4.94
C HIS A 127 1.70 10.58 -3.75
N ALA A 128 2.64 11.53 -3.70
CA ALA A 128 2.65 12.57 -2.68
C ALA A 128 1.41 13.47 -2.73
N GLU A 129 0.99 13.90 -3.92
CA GLU A 129 -0.26 14.65 -4.11
C GLU A 129 -1.49 13.81 -3.75
N SER A 130 -1.50 12.52 -4.11
CA SER A 130 -2.59 11.59 -3.77
C SER A 130 -2.72 11.40 -2.26
N THR A 131 -1.60 11.35 -1.54
CA THR A 131 -1.57 11.29 -0.08
C THR A 131 -2.27 12.49 0.55
N VAL A 132 -1.99 13.69 0.05
CA VAL A 132 -2.63 14.92 0.54
C VAL A 132 -4.12 14.95 0.20
N LYS A 133 -4.49 14.59 -1.04
CA LYS A 133 -5.88 14.52 -1.48
C LYS A 133 -6.69 13.51 -0.67
N ALA A 134 -6.11 12.33 -0.37
CA ALA A 134 -6.75 11.32 0.44
C ALA A 134 -7.04 11.81 1.87
N LYS A 135 -6.10 12.54 2.48
CA LYS A 135 -6.27 13.15 3.79
C LYS A 135 -7.42 14.18 3.80
N ASP A 136 -7.47 15.06 2.80
CA ASP A 136 -8.53 16.06 2.66
C ASP A 136 -9.90 15.39 2.42
N GLU A 137 -9.92 14.33 1.60
CA GLU A 137 -11.14 13.57 1.30
C GLU A 137 -11.63 12.79 2.53
N GLN A 138 -10.72 12.20 3.31
CA GLN A 138 -11.07 11.55 4.58
C GLN A 138 -11.68 12.54 5.56
N ALA A 139 -11.07 13.71 5.73
CA ALA A 139 -11.56 14.74 6.64
C ALA A 139 -12.95 15.28 6.27
N SER A 140 -13.31 15.21 4.98
CA SER A 140 -14.64 15.65 4.48
C SER A 140 -15.65 14.49 4.35
N SER A 141 -15.23 13.25 4.58
CA SER A 141 -16.10 12.07 4.50
C SER A 141 -16.75 11.77 5.84
N ASP A 142 -17.95 11.14 5.79
CA ASP A 142 -18.63 10.63 6.99
C ASP A 142 -18.17 9.19 7.35
N LEU A 143 -17.08 8.70 6.72
CA LEU A 143 -16.56 7.35 6.91
C LEU A 143 -15.54 7.34 8.07
N ASP A 144 -15.56 6.28 8.88
CA ASP A 144 -14.49 6.05 9.83
C ASP A 144 -13.16 5.70 9.11
N GLY A 145 -12.04 5.70 9.84
CA GLY A 145 -10.72 5.44 9.23
C GLY A 145 -10.62 4.09 8.52
N LYS A 146 -11.34 3.07 9.01
CA LYS A 146 -11.36 1.72 8.43
C LYS A 146 -12.23 1.65 7.18
N GLU A 147 -13.39 2.26 7.23
CA GLU A 147 -14.32 2.36 6.10
C GLU A 147 -13.72 3.22 4.99
N PHE A 148 -13.06 4.32 5.36
CA PHE A 148 -12.38 5.17 4.38
C PHE A 148 -11.24 4.43 3.68
N ALA A 149 -10.47 3.61 4.39
CA ALA A 149 -9.42 2.81 3.78
C ALA A 149 -9.98 1.78 2.78
N LEU A 150 -11.10 1.11 3.11
CA LEU A 150 -11.81 0.24 2.18
C LEU A 150 -12.35 1.02 0.97
N PHE A 151 -12.97 2.17 1.21
CA PHE A 151 -13.44 3.08 0.16
C PHE A 151 -12.32 3.48 -0.78
N TRP A 152 -11.14 3.85 -0.25
CA TRP A 152 -9.99 4.29 -1.05
C TRP A 152 -9.52 3.19 -2.01
N VAL A 153 -9.36 1.96 -1.51
CA VAL A 153 -8.99 0.81 -2.35
C VAL A 153 -10.05 0.54 -3.42
N LEU A 154 -11.33 0.54 -3.05
CA LEU A 154 -12.43 0.30 -3.99
C LEU A 154 -12.53 1.37 -5.07
N LYS A 155 -12.27 2.64 -4.71
CA LYS A 155 -12.21 3.77 -5.63
C LYS A 155 -11.07 3.60 -6.64
N GLY A 156 -9.88 3.22 -6.18
CA GLY A 156 -8.71 2.92 -7.04
C GLY A 156 -8.97 1.76 -8.00
N GLN A 157 -9.80 0.81 -7.61
CA GLN A 157 -10.22 -0.33 -8.45
C GLN A 157 -11.45 -0.01 -9.36
N ASN A 158 -11.87 1.26 -9.45
CA ASN A 158 -13.04 1.70 -10.22
C ASN A 158 -14.33 0.90 -9.93
N VAL A 159 -14.52 0.51 -8.68
CA VAL A 159 -15.74 -0.17 -8.23
C VAL A 159 -16.91 0.82 -8.28
N ALA A 160 -18.07 0.36 -8.72
CA ALA A 160 -19.26 1.19 -8.70
C ALA A 160 -19.72 1.42 -7.25
N GLN A 161 -20.19 2.65 -6.95
CA GLN A 161 -20.67 3.01 -5.61
C GLN A 161 -19.66 2.62 -4.51
N PRO A 162 -18.41 3.16 -4.54
CA PRO A 162 -17.35 2.68 -3.66
C PRO A 162 -17.63 2.94 -2.18
N LYS A 163 -18.40 3.99 -1.82
CA LYS A 163 -18.77 4.32 -0.44
C LYS A 163 -19.72 3.27 0.14
N GLU A 164 -20.82 2.99 -0.52
CA GLU A 164 -21.80 1.99 -0.08
C GLU A 164 -21.21 0.57 -0.11
N THR A 165 -20.30 0.34 -1.05
CA THR A 165 -19.60 -0.94 -1.15
C THR A 165 -18.61 -1.10 0.00
N ALA A 166 -17.89 -0.05 0.40
CA ALA A 166 -16.99 -0.05 1.54
C ALA A 166 -17.74 -0.39 2.85
N GLN A 167 -18.87 0.23 3.09
CA GLN A 167 -19.71 -0.06 4.26
C GLN A 167 -20.17 -1.51 4.29
N ARG A 168 -20.64 -2.05 3.15
CA ARG A 168 -21.01 -3.48 3.04
C ARG A 168 -19.85 -4.43 3.28
N VAL A 169 -18.68 -4.11 2.72
CA VAL A 169 -17.45 -4.88 2.94
C VAL A 169 -17.05 -4.83 4.42
N ASN A 170 -17.08 -3.65 5.05
CA ASN A 170 -16.78 -3.48 6.47
C ASN A 170 -17.71 -4.33 7.35
N GLN A 171 -19.01 -4.36 7.03
CA GLN A 171 -19.99 -5.23 7.72
C GLN A 171 -19.63 -6.71 7.57
N VAL A 172 -19.32 -7.17 6.34
CA VAL A 172 -18.93 -8.58 6.11
C VAL A 172 -17.68 -8.94 6.92
N LEU A 173 -16.70 -8.04 7.02
CA LEU A 173 -15.49 -8.25 7.83
C LEU A 173 -15.80 -8.31 9.33
N ALA A 174 -16.69 -7.45 9.81
CA ALA A 174 -17.13 -7.40 11.21
C ALA A 174 -17.90 -8.67 11.62
N ASP A 175 -18.71 -9.24 10.71
CA ASP A 175 -19.48 -10.45 10.94
C ASP A 175 -18.61 -11.73 11.01
N HIS A 176 -17.32 -11.64 10.70
CA HIS A 176 -16.39 -12.77 10.67
C HIS A 176 -15.15 -12.52 11.53
N PRO A 177 -15.30 -12.36 12.86
CA PRO A 177 -14.15 -12.13 13.73
C PRO A 177 -13.17 -13.32 13.67
N GLY A 178 -11.88 -13.02 13.75
CA GLY A 178 -10.82 -14.06 13.72
C GLY A 178 -10.52 -14.64 12.32
N TRP A 179 -11.06 -14.09 11.25
CA TRP A 179 -10.79 -14.54 9.88
C TRP A 179 -9.28 -14.54 9.53
N ALA A 180 -8.52 -13.62 10.12
CA ALA A 180 -7.07 -13.52 9.86
C ALA A 180 -6.27 -14.73 10.39
N TYR A 181 -6.82 -15.44 11.35
CA TYR A 181 -6.17 -16.57 12.03
C TYR A 181 -6.85 -17.91 11.77
N ASN A 182 -7.97 -17.94 11.05
CA ASN A 182 -8.74 -19.15 10.76
C ASN A 182 -9.10 -19.22 9.26
N SER A 183 -8.48 -20.18 8.56
CA SER A 183 -8.66 -20.36 7.11
C SER A 183 -10.09 -20.74 6.70
N GLU A 184 -10.85 -21.41 7.57
CA GLU A 184 -12.24 -21.74 7.30
C GLU A 184 -13.14 -20.50 7.37
N ILE A 185 -12.94 -19.66 8.38
CA ILE A 185 -13.63 -18.37 8.53
C ILE A 185 -13.26 -17.46 7.35
N GLU A 186 -11.98 -17.39 7.01
CA GLU A 186 -11.49 -16.61 5.86
C GLU A 186 -12.16 -17.07 4.55
N SER A 187 -12.23 -18.35 4.32
CA SER A 187 -12.87 -18.90 3.10
C SER A 187 -14.36 -18.54 3.00
N ARG A 188 -15.10 -18.66 4.09
CA ARG A 188 -16.51 -18.25 4.17
C ARG A 188 -16.70 -16.75 3.94
N MET A 189 -15.85 -15.93 4.56
CA MET A 189 -15.84 -14.50 4.42
C MET A 189 -15.52 -14.08 2.97
N ARG A 190 -14.50 -14.69 2.34
CA ARG A 190 -14.16 -14.46 0.93
C ARG A 190 -15.35 -14.70 0.01
N LEU A 191 -16.13 -15.77 0.21
CA LEU A 191 -17.33 -16.03 -0.58
C LEU A 191 -18.36 -14.90 -0.46
N LYS A 192 -18.57 -14.37 0.75
CA LYS A 192 -19.48 -13.22 0.97
C LYS A 192 -18.95 -11.94 0.35
N LEU A 193 -17.64 -11.69 0.44
CA LEU A 193 -17.01 -10.54 -0.24
C LEU A 193 -17.14 -10.64 -1.76
N TYR A 194 -16.92 -11.83 -2.35
CA TYR A 194 -17.14 -12.04 -3.77
C TYR A 194 -18.60 -11.76 -4.16
N ALA A 195 -19.57 -12.22 -3.37
CA ALA A 195 -20.99 -11.96 -3.63
C ALA A 195 -21.31 -10.44 -3.56
N ALA A 196 -20.78 -9.74 -2.55
CA ALA A 196 -20.99 -8.29 -2.37
C ALA A 196 -20.37 -7.44 -3.50
N LEU A 197 -19.22 -7.87 -4.03
CA LEU A 197 -18.46 -7.12 -5.03
C LEU A 197 -18.83 -7.50 -6.49
N LYS A 198 -19.43 -8.69 -6.70
CA LYS A 198 -19.66 -9.25 -8.05
C LYS A 198 -20.43 -8.32 -8.99
N SER A 199 -21.41 -7.57 -8.49
CA SER A 199 -22.21 -6.63 -9.30
C SER A 199 -21.54 -5.26 -9.45
N GLN A 200 -20.59 -4.93 -8.60
CA GLN A 200 -20.00 -3.59 -8.48
C GLN A 200 -18.66 -3.46 -9.22
N VAL A 201 -17.95 -4.57 -9.46
CA VAL A 201 -16.66 -4.56 -10.19
C VAL A 201 -16.91 -4.52 -11.69
N ARG A 202 -16.42 -3.48 -12.35
CA ARG A 202 -16.47 -3.33 -13.80
C ARG A 202 -15.31 -4.07 -14.45
N PRO A 203 -15.49 -4.74 -15.61
CA PRO A 203 -14.39 -5.31 -16.36
C PRO A 203 -13.42 -4.23 -16.83
N GLY A 204 -12.12 -4.43 -16.66
CA GLY A 204 -11.08 -3.54 -17.21
C GLY A 204 -10.49 -2.50 -16.25
N ALA A 205 -10.80 -2.54 -14.94
CA ALA A 205 -10.33 -1.57 -13.96
C ALA A 205 -8.92 -1.84 -13.39
N ALA A 206 -8.36 -3.01 -13.59
CA ALA A 206 -6.98 -3.31 -13.18
C ALA A 206 -6.01 -2.96 -14.32
N GLY A 207 -5.22 -1.90 -14.10
CA GLY A 207 -4.05 -1.43 -14.86
C GLY A 207 -3.90 -1.86 -16.31
N THR A 208 -3.81 -0.87 -17.17
CA THR A 208 -3.37 -0.88 -18.58
C THR A 208 -3.02 -2.25 -19.17
N VAL A 209 -3.98 -2.99 -19.63
CA VAL A 209 -3.79 -4.09 -20.57
C VAL A 209 -4.15 -3.58 -21.96
N LEU A 210 -3.21 -3.76 -22.86
CA LEU A 210 -3.30 -3.47 -24.29
C LEU A 210 -4.71 -3.71 -24.83
N LYS A 211 -5.21 -2.74 -25.60
CA LYS A 211 -6.42 -2.87 -26.42
C LYS A 211 -6.21 -3.96 -27.45
N ASP A 212 -6.53 -5.19 -27.09
CA ASP A 212 -6.77 -6.25 -28.05
C ASP A 212 -8.25 -6.62 -27.99
N GLU A 213 -8.83 -6.84 -29.14
CA GLU A 213 -10.24 -7.20 -29.36
C GLU A 213 -10.56 -8.55 -28.66
N ALA A 214 -10.89 -8.48 -27.40
CA ALA A 214 -11.13 -9.64 -26.56
C ALA A 214 -12.62 -10.01 -26.63
N GLY A 215 -12.91 -11.19 -27.14
CA GLY A 215 -14.24 -11.77 -27.17
C GLY A 215 -14.87 -11.99 -25.78
N PRO A 216 -16.16 -12.35 -25.69
CA PRO A 216 -16.93 -12.39 -24.43
C PRO A 216 -16.36 -13.34 -23.35
N LEU A 217 -15.58 -14.34 -23.72
CA LEU A 217 -14.87 -15.23 -22.78
C LEU A 217 -13.71 -14.51 -22.07
N SER A 218 -12.96 -13.67 -22.78
CA SER A 218 -11.85 -12.88 -22.22
C SER A 218 -12.36 -11.84 -21.23
N GLN A 219 -13.52 -11.23 -21.47
CA GLN A 219 -14.14 -10.28 -20.52
C GLN A 219 -14.56 -10.93 -19.21
N LYS A 220 -15.08 -12.17 -19.24
CA LYS A 220 -15.43 -12.92 -18.02
C LYS A 220 -14.20 -13.29 -17.20
N THR A 221 -13.13 -13.73 -17.86
CA THR A 221 -11.86 -14.08 -17.21
C THR A 221 -11.21 -12.84 -16.57
N ASN A 222 -11.22 -11.71 -17.27
CA ASN A 222 -10.69 -10.46 -16.77
C ASN A 222 -11.49 -9.96 -15.54
N ARG A 223 -12.82 -10.06 -15.57
CA ARG A 223 -13.67 -9.67 -14.44
C ARG A 223 -13.42 -10.53 -13.20
N ALA A 224 -13.24 -11.85 -13.37
CA ALA A 224 -12.94 -12.73 -12.24
C ALA A 224 -11.56 -12.43 -11.63
N ALA A 225 -10.56 -12.17 -12.47
CA ALA A 225 -9.22 -11.78 -12.03
C ALA A 225 -9.24 -10.44 -11.28
N THR A 226 -9.94 -9.43 -11.80
CA THR A 226 -10.11 -8.13 -11.15
C THR A 226 -10.82 -8.27 -9.80
N LEU A 227 -11.88 -9.06 -9.74
CA LEU A 227 -12.62 -9.31 -8.51
C LEU A 227 -11.74 -9.98 -7.46
N LYS A 228 -10.95 -10.98 -7.85
CA LYS A 228 -9.99 -11.64 -6.95
C LYS A 228 -8.95 -10.64 -6.44
N ALA A 229 -8.33 -9.87 -7.32
CA ALA A 229 -7.34 -8.86 -6.94
C ALA A 229 -7.92 -7.81 -5.97
N THR A 230 -9.17 -7.37 -6.20
CA THR A 230 -9.86 -6.44 -5.31
C THR A 230 -10.06 -7.06 -3.92
N VAL A 231 -10.54 -8.29 -3.83
CA VAL A 231 -10.72 -8.98 -2.53
C VAL A 231 -9.37 -9.16 -1.83
N ASP A 232 -8.35 -9.59 -2.53
CA ASP A 232 -7.02 -9.78 -1.95
C ASP A 232 -6.42 -8.46 -1.42
N ALA A 233 -6.58 -7.35 -2.16
CA ALA A 233 -6.16 -6.01 -1.71
C ALA A 233 -6.90 -5.56 -0.44
N LEU A 234 -8.23 -5.76 -0.37
CA LEU A 234 -9.03 -5.44 0.81
C LEU A 234 -8.60 -6.24 2.03
N LEU A 235 -8.35 -7.54 1.88
CA LEU A 235 -7.93 -8.41 2.97
C LEU A 235 -6.52 -8.08 3.45
N LYS A 236 -5.61 -7.79 2.54
CA LYS A 236 -4.24 -7.39 2.85
C LYS A 236 -4.22 -6.13 3.70
N MET A 237 -4.96 -5.10 3.28
CA MET A 237 -5.06 -3.86 4.02
C MET A 237 -5.67 -4.07 5.41
N ARG A 238 -6.71 -4.89 5.54
CA ARG A 238 -7.40 -5.12 6.82
C ARG A 238 -6.56 -5.92 7.81
N LYS A 239 -5.71 -6.86 7.37
CA LYS A 239 -4.76 -7.57 8.25
C LYS A 239 -3.86 -6.59 8.99
N VAL A 240 -3.31 -5.59 8.30
CA VAL A 240 -2.41 -4.60 8.90
C VAL A 240 -3.12 -3.70 9.93
N VAL A 241 -4.42 -3.48 9.78
CA VAL A 241 -5.22 -2.63 10.70
C VAL A 241 -5.69 -3.41 11.94
N THR A 242 -5.58 -4.73 11.93
CA THR A 242 -6.05 -5.60 13.03
C THR A 242 -4.90 -6.02 13.96
N GLU A 243 -3.65 -5.81 13.53
CA GLU A 243 -2.43 -5.96 14.34
C GLU A 243 -2.08 -4.66 15.08
#